data_88f57de91997ac1bc3f66026b2bd8eee
#
_entry.id   88f57de91997ac1bc3f66026b2bd8eee
#
_cell.length_a   1.000
_cell.length_b   1.000
_cell.length_c   1.000
_cell.angle_alpha   90.00
_cell.angle_beta   90.00
_cell.angle_gamma   90.00
#
_symmetry.space_group_name_H-M   'P 1'
#
loop_
_entity.id
_entity.type
_entity.pdbx_description
1 polymer ?
#
loop_
_entity_poly.entity_id
_entity_poly.type
_entity_poly.pdbx_seq_one_letter_code
_entity_poly.pdbx_strand_id
1 'polypeptide(L)'
;NLDEFFMVRVGSLHDQMLFSETKRESKTNMTAGEQLSHIFKAARDLTRKKDHTYRHLMDELKEYGVELLNFSDIEYDDAVYLENYFKEQIMPILSPQVVGKKQPFPFIKNKEIYAVALLGSKSNEKVGLVPCSNGILKRLISIPSERNKYMLVEELILHFMPIIFEKYQIKSKSLIRIIRNADIDVDEAVDDEDTDYRDMMEKLIRQRKKLCPVKMEYSRVLDEKIIHNLCKELNLNHEQIYYSESPLELSFVFGLQDALRNNKNLFYERHIQKNPSWYVSGKPVISQVEEADRFISYPYESMQPFIRMLQEAGEDEKVVSIKMTLYRVAKNSQIVESLISAAENGKEVV
;
A
#
# COMPACT_ATOMS: atom_id res chain seq x y z
N ASN A 1 4.46 -5.24 5.14
CA ASN A 1 5.26 -5.25 6.40
C ASN A 1 6.34 -4.15 6.42
N LEU A 2 7.17 -3.96 5.35
CA LEU A 2 8.22 -2.93 5.34
C LEU A 2 7.64 -1.51 5.40
N ASP A 3 6.58 -1.23 4.65
CA ASP A 3 5.90 0.07 4.69
C ASP A 3 5.35 0.36 6.09
N GLU A 4 4.73 -0.63 6.71
CA GLU A 4 4.20 -0.54 8.08
C GLU A 4 5.32 -0.27 9.10
N PHE A 5 6.46 -0.93 8.94
CA PHE A 5 7.65 -0.67 9.74
C PHE A 5 8.14 0.78 9.61
N PHE A 6 8.18 1.31 8.37
CA PHE A 6 8.53 2.72 8.15
C PHE A 6 7.49 3.67 8.73
N MET A 7 6.20 3.38 8.57
CA MET A 7 5.13 4.23 9.11
C MET A 7 5.15 4.30 10.63
N VAL A 8 5.36 3.17 11.30
CA VAL A 8 5.25 3.07 12.75
C VAL A 8 6.62 3.25 13.42
N ARG A 9 7.58 2.35 13.16
CA ARG A 9 8.85 2.37 13.89
C ARG A 9 9.77 3.50 13.45
N VAL A 10 9.95 3.68 12.14
CA VAL A 10 10.78 4.78 11.62
C VAL A 10 10.13 6.13 11.92
N GLY A 11 8.81 6.23 11.80
CA GLY A 11 8.05 7.41 12.18
C GLY A 11 8.26 7.78 13.65
N SER A 12 8.09 6.82 14.55
CA SER A 12 8.31 7.02 15.99
C SER A 12 9.74 7.43 16.33
N LEU A 13 10.75 6.81 15.69
CA LEU A 13 12.16 7.19 15.88
C LEU A 13 12.46 8.60 15.36
N HIS A 14 11.85 8.98 14.24
CA HIS A 14 11.97 10.33 13.68
C HIS A 14 11.39 11.36 14.64
N ASP A 15 10.20 11.12 15.20
CA ASP A 15 9.60 12.01 16.20
C ASP A 15 10.47 12.07 17.47
N GLN A 16 10.97 10.94 17.93
CA GLN A 16 11.87 10.88 19.10
C GLN A 16 13.15 11.69 18.90
N MET A 17 13.74 11.66 17.69
CA MET A 17 14.92 12.45 17.35
C MET A 17 14.65 13.96 17.46
N LEU A 18 13.44 14.42 17.11
CA LEU A 18 13.05 15.83 17.18
C LEU A 18 12.87 16.32 18.64
N PHE A 19 12.50 15.44 19.56
CA PHE A 19 12.23 15.79 20.95
C PHE A 19 13.38 15.48 21.92
N SER A 20 14.26 14.54 21.57
CA SER A 20 15.31 14.08 22.48
C SER A 20 16.47 13.38 21.75
N GLU A 21 17.35 14.18 21.15
CA GLU A 21 18.48 13.67 20.33
C GLU A 21 19.44 12.74 21.10
N THR A 22 19.61 12.96 22.41
CA THR A 22 20.62 12.25 23.22
C THR A 22 20.08 11.04 23.97
N LYS A 23 18.75 10.82 23.98
CA LYS A 23 18.15 9.71 24.71
C LYS A 23 18.52 8.39 24.04
N ARG A 24 19.10 7.48 24.83
CA ARG A 24 19.47 6.13 24.39
C ARG A 24 18.41 5.11 24.77
N GLU A 25 18.15 4.19 23.86
CA GLU A 25 17.27 3.05 24.15
C GLU A 25 17.95 2.04 25.08
N SER A 26 17.22 1.51 26.04
CA SER A 26 17.77 0.61 27.08
C SER A 26 18.27 -0.73 26.51
N LYS A 27 17.72 -1.23 25.41
CA LYS A 27 18.09 -2.53 24.83
C LYS A 27 19.31 -2.47 23.92
N THR A 28 19.37 -1.45 23.05
CA THR A 28 20.43 -1.32 22.04
C THR A 28 21.52 -0.34 22.45
N ASN A 29 21.27 0.49 23.46
CA ASN A 29 22.10 1.63 23.85
C ASN A 29 22.37 2.63 22.71
N MET A 30 21.50 2.67 21.71
CA MET A 30 21.57 3.58 20.56
C MET A 30 20.64 4.77 20.75
N THR A 31 21.02 5.93 20.21
CA THR A 31 20.12 7.07 20.02
C THR A 31 19.14 6.79 18.88
N ALA A 32 18.07 7.57 18.77
CA ALA A 32 17.13 7.47 17.66
C ALA A 32 17.82 7.70 16.29
N GLY A 33 18.73 8.68 16.20
CA GLY A 33 19.49 8.95 14.99
C GLY A 33 20.42 7.79 14.60
N GLU A 34 21.14 7.19 15.56
CA GLU A 34 21.97 6.00 15.31
C GLU A 34 21.13 4.83 14.79
N GLN A 35 19.97 4.57 15.39
CA GLN A 35 19.05 3.52 14.92
C GLN A 35 18.55 3.80 13.51
N LEU A 36 18.12 5.04 13.19
CA LEU A 36 17.66 5.43 11.87
C LEU A 36 18.73 5.20 10.81
N SER A 37 19.98 5.59 11.07
CA SER A 37 21.10 5.38 10.12
C SER A 37 21.30 3.90 9.81
N HIS A 38 21.27 3.02 10.82
CA HIS A 38 21.34 1.57 10.62
C HIS A 38 20.16 1.03 9.84
N ILE A 39 18.94 1.49 10.13
CA ILE A 39 17.72 1.09 9.42
C ILE A 39 17.80 1.49 7.95
N PHE A 40 18.19 2.73 7.64
CA PHE A 40 18.27 3.21 6.27
C PHE A 40 19.31 2.43 5.44
N LYS A 41 20.44 2.07 6.04
CA LYS A 41 21.44 1.20 5.40
C LYS A 41 20.87 -0.18 5.12
N ALA A 42 20.26 -0.84 6.10
CA ALA A 42 19.65 -2.15 5.95
C ALA A 42 18.52 -2.14 4.92
N ALA A 43 17.71 -1.08 4.87
CA ALA A 43 16.64 -0.93 3.90
C ALA A 43 17.15 -0.79 2.46
N ARG A 44 18.32 -0.15 2.24
CA ARG A 44 18.96 -0.11 0.91
C ARG A 44 19.42 -1.49 0.46
N ASP A 45 20.00 -2.28 1.35
CA ASP A 45 20.43 -3.64 1.03
C ASP A 45 19.21 -4.53 0.74
N LEU A 46 18.13 -4.37 1.50
CA LEU A 46 16.87 -5.06 1.25
C LEU A 46 16.24 -4.67 -0.09
N THR A 47 16.30 -3.39 -0.47
CA THR A 47 15.80 -2.92 -1.78
C THR A 47 16.56 -3.57 -2.93
N ARG A 48 17.90 -3.64 -2.85
CA ARG A 48 18.72 -4.34 -3.87
C ARG A 48 18.37 -5.83 -3.97
N LYS A 49 18.18 -6.49 -2.83
CA LYS A 49 17.76 -7.91 -2.80
C LYS A 49 16.36 -8.08 -3.39
N LYS A 50 15.42 -7.19 -3.09
CA LYS A 50 14.08 -7.17 -3.68
C LYS A 50 14.15 -7.05 -5.20
N ASP A 51 14.92 -6.10 -5.72
CA ASP A 51 15.05 -5.85 -7.16
C ASP A 51 15.67 -7.05 -7.89
N HIS A 52 16.71 -7.67 -7.31
CA HIS A 52 17.30 -8.89 -7.86
C HIS A 52 16.30 -10.06 -7.89
N THR A 53 15.63 -10.32 -6.77
CA THR A 53 14.61 -11.38 -6.67
C THR A 53 13.45 -11.15 -7.64
N TYR A 54 12.96 -9.91 -7.74
CA TYR A 54 11.90 -9.54 -8.67
C TYR A 54 12.28 -9.84 -10.12
N ARG A 55 13.48 -9.43 -10.54
CA ARG A 55 13.98 -9.68 -11.91
C ARG A 55 14.02 -11.18 -12.23
N HIS A 56 14.59 -11.97 -11.32
CA HIS A 56 14.66 -13.42 -11.48
C HIS A 56 13.27 -14.06 -11.61
N LEU A 57 12.33 -13.68 -10.74
CA LEU A 57 10.96 -14.20 -10.80
C LEU A 57 10.22 -13.80 -12.08
N MET A 58 10.44 -12.58 -12.59
CA MET A 58 9.81 -12.15 -13.85
C MET A 58 10.40 -12.93 -15.05
N ASP A 59 11.68 -13.25 -15.03
CA ASP A 59 12.29 -14.07 -16.09
C ASP A 59 11.77 -15.52 -16.03
N GLU A 60 11.63 -16.11 -14.84
CA GLU A 60 11.00 -17.42 -14.69
C GLU A 60 9.53 -17.44 -15.16
N LEU A 61 8.75 -16.40 -14.86
CA LEU A 61 7.34 -16.31 -15.28
C LEU A 61 7.18 -16.29 -16.80
N LYS A 62 8.15 -15.78 -17.56
CA LYS A 62 8.14 -15.85 -19.04
C LYS A 62 8.13 -17.28 -19.56
N GLU A 63 8.80 -18.22 -18.88
CA GLU A 63 8.79 -19.63 -19.23
C GLU A 63 7.40 -20.25 -19.11
N TYR A 64 6.56 -19.68 -18.24
CA TYR A 64 5.17 -20.08 -18.08
C TYR A 64 4.18 -19.26 -18.94
N GLY A 65 4.71 -18.48 -19.90
CA GLY A 65 3.90 -17.66 -20.81
C GLY A 65 3.27 -16.43 -20.18
N VAL A 66 3.87 -15.91 -19.10
CA VAL A 66 3.43 -14.69 -18.40
C VAL A 66 4.46 -13.60 -18.58
N GLU A 67 4.05 -12.49 -19.14
CA GLU A 67 4.94 -11.36 -19.43
C GLU A 67 4.39 -10.05 -18.83
N LEU A 68 5.21 -9.39 -18.02
CA LEU A 68 4.96 -8.01 -17.64
C LEU A 68 5.80 -7.12 -18.55
N LEU A 69 5.10 -6.45 -19.48
CA LEU A 69 5.75 -5.66 -20.52
C LEU A 69 6.27 -4.32 -20.00
N ASN A 70 7.29 -3.81 -20.67
CA ASN A 70 7.73 -2.43 -20.59
C ASN A 70 7.89 -1.85 -22.01
N PHE A 71 7.96 -0.52 -22.14
CA PHE A 71 8.05 0.12 -23.45
C PHE A 71 9.41 0.03 -24.14
N SER A 72 10.43 -0.57 -23.52
CA SER A 72 11.74 -0.78 -24.16
C SER A 72 11.71 -1.92 -25.18
N ASP A 73 10.88 -2.93 -24.93
CA ASP A 73 10.85 -4.19 -25.69
C ASP A 73 9.43 -4.59 -26.14
N ILE A 74 8.56 -3.60 -26.39
CA ILE A 74 7.18 -3.85 -26.73
C ILE A 74 7.01 -4.09 -28.24
N GLU A 75 6.16 -5.05 -28.61
CA GLU A 75 5.73 -5.29 -29.98
C GLU A 75 4.82 -4.17 -30.49
N TYR A 76 4.82 -3.92 -31.79
CA TYR A 76 4.07 -2.82 -32.41
C TYR A 76 2.56 -2.87 -32.10
N ASP A 77 1.94 -4.05 -32.24
CA ASP A 77 0.50 -4.22 -32.03
C ASP A 77 0.11 -3.99 -30.56
N ASP A 78 0.94 -4.46 -29.62
CA ASP A 78 0.76 -4.22 -28.18
C ASP A 78 0.88 -2.72 -27.86
N ALA A 79 1.83 -2.02 -28.51
CA ALA A 79 2.03 -0.58 -28.33
C ALA A 79 0.82 0.21 -28.83
N VAL A 80 0.28 -0.13 -30.00
CA VAL A 80 -0.93 0.49 -30.58
C VAL A 80 -2.15 0.26 -29.67
N TYR A 81 -2.32 -0.97 -29.18
CA TYR A 81 -3.39 -1.27 -28.22
C TYR A 81 -3.29 -0.40 -26.96
N LEU A 82 -2.10 -0.33 -26.36
CA LEU A 82 -1.88 0.43 -25.14
C LEU A 82 -2.03 1.95 -25.35
N GLU A 83 -1.63 2.47 -26.51
CA GLU A 83 -1.84 3.89 -26.84
C GLU A 83 -3.34 4.23 -26.93
N ASN A 84 -4.13 3.40 -27.58
CA ASN A 84 -5.58 3.57 -27.67
C ASN A 84 -6.23 3.44 -26.27
N TYR A 85 -5.85 2.42 -25.52
CA TYR A 85 -6.31 2.23 -24.14
C TYR A 85 -6.00 3.43 -23.25
N PHE A 86 -4.78 3.99 -23.38
CA PHE A 86 -4.39 5.19 -22.65
C PHE A 86 -5.28 6.38 -23.01
N LYS A 87 -5.46 6.66 -24.30
CA LYS A 87 -6.24 7.82 -24.77
C LYS A 87 -7.72 7.73 -24.40
N GLU A 88 -8.31 6.55 -24.45
CA GLU A 88 -9.74 6.35 -24.25
C GLU A 88 -10.13 6.11 -22.79
N GLN A 89 -9.32 5.36 -22.05
CA GLN A 89 -9.68 4.87 -20.72
C GLN A 89 -8.93 5.56 -19.57
N ILE A 90 -7.69 6.01 -19.82
CA ILE A 90 -6.84 6.55 -18.74
C ILE A 90 -6.78 8.08 -18.81
N MET A 91 -6.42 8.65 -19.93
CA MET A 91 -6.21 10.09 -20.08
C MET A 91 -7.39 10.94 -19.60
N PRO A 92 -8.68 10.59 -19.89
CA PRO A 92 -9.83 11.42 -19.48
C PRO A 92 -10.02 11.52 -17.95
N ILE A 93 -9.48 10.58 -17.18
CA ILE A 93 -9.67 10.53 -15.73
C ILE A 93 -8.41 10.92 -14.93
N LEU A 94 -7.34 11.29 -15.63
CA LEU A 94 -6.12 11.79 -15.00
C LEU A 94 -6.31 13.22 -14.49
N SER A 95 -5.62 13.53 -13.40
CA SER A 95 -5.57 14.86 -12.79
C SER A 95 -4.13 15.37 -12.73
N PRO A 96 -3.53 15.74 -13.88
CA PRO A 96 -2.15 16.23 -13.92
C PRO A 96 -2.03 17.59 -13.25
N GLN A 97 -0.95 17.79 -12.51
CA GLN A 97 -0.64 19.04 -11.82
C GLN A 97 0.72 19.57 -12.27
N VAL A 98 0.82 20.88 -12.44
CA VAL A 98 2.07 21.57 -12.78
C VAL A 98 2.42 22.53 -11.64
N VAL A 99 3.52 22.25 -10.95
CA VAL A 99 3.95 23.00 -9.79
C VAL A 99 5.11 23.93 -10.17
N GLY A 100 4.90 25.22 -10.03
CA GLY A 100 5.92 26.25 -10.21
C GLY A 100 6.47 26.77 -8.89
N LYS A 101 7.57 27.55 -8.93
CA LYS A 101 8.26 28.08 -7.73
C LYS A 101 7.38 28.89 -6.78
N LYS A 102 6.28 29.46 -7.26
CA LYS A 102 5.37 30.32 -6.47
C LYS A 102 4.10 29.60 -6.00
N GLN A 103 3.93 28.33 -6.36
CA GLN A 103 2.77 27.55 -5.99
C GLN A 103 3.15 26.61 -4.84
N PRO A 104 2.24 26.39 -3.86
CA PRO A 104 2.49 25.41 -2.82
C PRO A 104 2.62 24.01 -3.44
N PHE A 105 3.55 23.23 -2.92
CA PHE A 105 3.72 21.86 -3.38
C PHE A 105 2.49 21.03 -2.96
N PRO A 106 1.87 20.25 -3.87
CA PRO A 106 0.67 19.50 -3.57
C PRO A 106 0.97 18.41 -2.53
N PHE A 107 -0.07 18.05 -1.77
CA PHE A 107 0.03 16.94 -0.84
C PHE A 107 0.10 15.62 -1.61
N ILE A 108 1.22 14.91 -1.49
CA ILE A 108 1.38 13.57 -2.02
C ILE A 108 0.89 12.59 -0.97
N LYS A 109 -0.14 11.80 -1.33
CA LYS A 109 -0.76 10.85 -0.41
C LYS A 109 0.18 9.70 -0.06
N ASN A 110 -0.01 9.16 1.16
CA ASN A 110 0.76 8.04 1.66
C ASN A 110 0.57 6.79 0.81
N LYS A 111 1.65 6.07 0.49
CA LYS A 111 1.70 4.80 -0.29
C LYS A 111 1.24 4.90 -1.75
N GLU A 112 0.71 6.03 -2.21
CA GLU A 112 0.30 6.19 -3.61
C GLU A 112 1.49 6.42 -4.53
N ILE A 113 1.38 5.93 -5.76
CA ILE A 113 2.38 6.11 -6.82
C ILE A 113 2.01 7.34 -7.64
N TYR A 114 3.00 8.18 -7.89
CA TYR A 114 2.89 9.36 -8.75
C TYR A 114 3.93 9.30 -9.86
N ALA A 115 3.54 9.65 -11.07
CA ALA A 115 4.49 9.97 -12.12
C ALA A 115 4.93 11.42 -11.96
N VAL A 116 6.24 11.66 -11.89
CA VAL A 116 6.86 12.98 -11.74
C VAL A 116 7.74 13.29 -12.94
N ALA A 117 7.73 14.54 -13.41
CA ALA A 117 8.62 15.00 -14.47
C ALA A 117 9.19 16.40 -14.21
N LEU A 118 10.42 16.63 -14.68
CA LEU A 118 10.98 17.95 -14.84
C LEU A 118 10.48 18.53 -16.17
N LEU A 119 9.65 19.54 -16.05
CA LEU A 119 9.09 20.27 -17.17
C LEU A 119 9.94 21.52 -17.42
N GLY A 120 10.57 21.58 -18.59
CA GLY A 120 11.49 22.65 -18.97
C GLY A 120 10.89 23.63 -19.96
N SER A 121 11.07 24.91 -19.67
CA SER A 121 11.20 25.99 -20.64
C SER A 121 12.54 26.64 -20.38
N LYS A 122 13.16 27.29 -21.38
CA LYS A 122 14.56 27.84 -21.30
C LYS A 122 14.87 28.71 -20.07
N SER A 123 13.87 29.21 -19.37
CA SER A 123 14.03 30.10 -18.21
C SER A 123 13.27 29.67 -16.96
N ASN A 124 12.42 28.66 -17.02
CA ASN A 124 11.56 28.31 -15.88
C ASN A 124 11.27 26.81 -15.81
N GLU A 125 11.94 26.12 -14.88
CA GLU A 125 11.71 24.70 -14.61
C GLU A 125 10.53 24.55 -13.66
N LYS A 126 9.62 23.60 -13.97
CA LYS A 126 8.45 23.26 -13.16
C LYS A 126 8.44 21.73 -12.91
N VAL A 127 7.70 21.32 -11.93
CA VAL A 127 7.49 19.88 -11.63
C VAL A 127 6.09 19.50 -12.12
N GLY A 128 6.02 18.52 -13.01
CA GLY A 128 4.77 17.85 -13.38
C GLY A 128 4.52 16.67 -12.46
N LEU A 129 3.30 16.52 -11.95
CA LEU A 129 2.87 15.42 -11.08
C LEU A 129 1.58 14.84 -11.62
N VAL A 130 1.51 13.51 -11.69
CA VAL A 130 0.31 12.77 -12.09
C VAL A 130 0.08 11.64 -11.11
N PRO A 131 -1.03 11.64 -10.35
CA PRO A 131 -1.41 10.49 -9.53
C PRO A 131 -1.68 9.27 -10.43
N CYS A 132 -1.05 8.13 -10.15
CA CYS A 132 -1.23 6.89 -10.91
C CYS A 132 -2.32 5.98 -10.30
N SER A 133 -2.81 6.29 -9.11
CA SER A 133 -3.91 5.58 -8.45
C SER A 133 -5.01 6.56 -8.09
N ASN A 134 -6.26 6.23 -8.43
CA ASN A 134 -7.44 7.04 -8.09
C ASN A 134 -8.65 6.20 -7.66
N GLY A 135 -8.42 4.93 -7.30
CA GLY A 135 -9.48 3.98 -6.93
C GLY A 135 -10.31 3.44 -8.11
N ILE A 136 -10.23 4.06 -9.29
CA ILE A 136 -10.98 3.68 -10.50
C ILE A 136 -10.07 2.89 -11.47
N LEU A 137 -8.81 3.31 -11.58
CA LEU A 137 -7.84 2.69 -12.50
C LEU A 137 -7.47 1.28 -12.05
N LYS A 138 -7.65 0.32 -12.94
CA LYS A 138 -7.06 -1.01 -12.77
C LYS A 138 -5.55 -0.91 -12.93
N ARG A 139 -4.81 -1.32 -11.92
CA ARG A 139 -3.35 -1.21 -11.93
C ARG A 139 -2.69 -2.17 -12.90
N LEU A 140 -3.22 -3.40 -13.01
CA LEU A 140 -2.74 -4.42 -13.95
C LEU A 140 -3.63 -4.42 -15.19
N ILE A 141 -3.09 -3.99 -16.33
CA ILE A 141 -3.76 -3.92 -17.62
C ILE A 141 -3.42 -5.20 -18.38
N SER A 142 -4.43 -5.98 -18.73
CA SER A 142 -4.28 -7.16 -19.59
C SER A 142 -4.29 -6.72 -21.06
N ILE A 143 -3.33 -7.22 -21.82
CA ILE A 143 -3.19 -6.95 -23.24
C ILE A 143 -3.74 -8.16 -24.00
N PRO A 144 -4.66 -7.97 -24.99
CA PRO A 144 -5.18 -9.06 -25.80
C PRO A 144 -4.06 -9.75 -26.57
N SER A 145 -3.75 -10.98 -26.22
CA SER A 145 -2.76 -11.80 -26.90
C SER A 145 -2.96 -13.27 -26.57
N GLU A 146 -2.33 -14.18 -27.32
CA GLU A 146 -2.32 -15.62 -27.01
C GLU A 146 -1.53 -15.93 -25.72
N ARG A 147 -0.63 -15.04 -25.32
CA ARG A 147 0.12 -15.10 -24.07
C ARG A 147 -0.50 -14.19 -23.02
N ASN A 148 -0.24 -14.47 -21.74
CA ASN A 148 -0.69 -13.61 -20.66
C ASN A 148 0.23 -12.39 -20.53
N LYS A 149 -0.01 -11.37 -21.38
CA LYS A 149 0.73 -10.11 -21.39
C LYS A 149 0.04 -9.05 -20.53
N TYR A 150 0.82 -8.35 -19.74
CA TYR A 150 0.32 -7.33 -18.81
C TYR A 150 1.20 -6.09 -18.84
N MET A 151 0.60 -4.92 -18.55
CA MET A 151 1.28 -3.65 -18.33
C MET A 151 0.79 -3.02 -17.03
N LEU A 152 1.69 -2.41 -16.25
CA LEU A 152 1.30 -1.61 -15.09
C LEU A 152 0.82 -0.22 -15.54
N VAL A 153 -0.29 0.24 -14.98
CA VAL A 153 -0.89 1.54 -15.33
C VAL A 153 0.06 2.71 -15.08
N GLU A 154 0.86 2.65 -14.02
CA GLU A 154 1.86 3.66 -13.71
C GLU A 154 2.96 3.75 -14.77
N GLU A 155 3.38 2.63 -15.36
CA GLU A 155 4.35 2.61 -16.47
C GLU A 155 3.75 3.20 -17.75
N LEU A 156 2.47 2.90 -18.00
CA LEU A 156 1.74 3.48 -19.13
C LEU A 156 1.60 5.01 -18.99
N ILE A 157 1.21 5.48 -17.82
CA ILE A 157 1.13 6.92 -17.53
C ILE A 157 2.51 7.58 -17.67
N LEU A 158 3.56 6.97 -17.12
CA LEU A 158 4.93 7.47 -17.22
C LEU A 158 5.40 7.57 -18.68
N HIS A 159 5.05 6.56 -19.51
CA HIS A 159 5.40 6.58 -20.93
C HIS A 159 4.75 7.77 -21.64
N PHE A 160 3.45 7.97 -21.45
CA PHE A 160 2.65 8.99 -22.14
C PHE A 160 2.68 10.38 -21.45
N MET A 161 3.53 10.61 -20.47
CA MET A 161 3.71 11.96 -19.89
C MET A 161 3.97 13.05 -20.94
N PRO A 162 4.68 12.84 -22.07
CA PRO A 162 4.82 13.83 -23.12
C PRO A 162 3.48 14.29 -23.74
N ILE A 163 2.51 13.42 -23.81
CA ILE A 163 1.15 13.75 -24.29
C ILE A 163 0.38 14.52 -23.20
N ILE A 164 0.48 14.05 -21.94
CA ILE A 164 -0.18 14.71 -20.79
C ILE A 164 0.31 16.16 -20.63
N PHE A 165 1.60 16.38 -20.81
CA PHE A 165 2.26 17.69 -20.67
C PHE A 165 2.74 18.26 -22.01
N GLU A 166 1.93 18.17 -23.08
CA GLU A 166 2.29 18.56 -24.45
C GLU A 166 2.87 19.98 -24.61
N LYS A 167 2.47 20.90 -23.70
CA LYS A 167 2.96 22.31 -23.70
C LYS A 167 4.35 22.48 -23.09
N TYR A 168 4.97 21.40 -22.61
CA TYR A 168 6.24 21.43 -21.91
C TYR A 168 7.23 20.42 -22.51
N GLN A 169 8.51 20.77 -22.49
CA GLN A 169 9.57 19.80 -22.76
C GLN A 169 9.85 18.99 -21.49
N ILE A 170 9.77 17.68 -21.55
CA ILE A 170 10.14 16.79 -20.45
C ILE A 170 11.65 16.56 -20.50
N LYS A 171 12.36 16.94 -19.43
CA LYS A 171 13.81 16.76 -19.29
C LYS A 171 14.16 15.41 -18.63
N SER A 172 13.42 15.04 -17.59
CA SER A 172 13.52 13.74 -16.94
C SER A 172 12.17 13.38 -16.33
N LYS A 173 11.91 12.09 -16.16
CA LYS A 173 10.66 11.58 -15.59
C LYS A 173 10.91 10.28 -14.81
N SER A 174 10.14 10.06 -13.75
CA SER A 174 10.19 8.85 -12.93
C SER A 174 8.85 8.61 -12.24
N LEU A 175 8.66 7.40 -11.73
CA LEU A 175 7.65 7.16 -10.72
C LEU A 175 8.24 7.45 -9.34
N ILE A 176 7.44 8.00 -8.45
CA ILE A 176 7.78 8.19 -7.05
C ILE A 176 6.69 7.60 -6.16
N ARG A 177 7.08 7.18 -4.96
CA ARG A 177 6.19 6.71 -3.91
C ARG A 177 6.70 7.19 -2.56
N ILE A 178 5.80 7.68 -1.72
CA ILE A 178 6.15 8.24 -0.41
C ILE A 178 5.51 7.41 0.69
N ILE A 179 6.27 7.14 1.73
CA ILE A 179 5.78 6.59 2.99
C ILE A 179 5.82 7.70 4.03
N ARG A 180 4.70 7.90 4.72
CA ARG A 180 4.55 8.89 5.77
C ARG A 180 4.52 8.24 7.15
N ASN A 181 4.87 9.02 8.15
CA ASN A 181 4.70 8.65 9.56
C ASN A 181 3.23 8.34 9.83
N ALA A 182 2.93 7.42 10.73
CA ALA A 182 1.64 6.84 11.11
C ALA A 182 0.37 7.52 10.55
N ASP A 183 -0.49 6.73 9.94
CA ASP A 183 -1.78 7.17 9.36
C ASP A 183 -2.68 7.73 10.47
N ILE A 184 -2.99 9.03 10.36
CA ILE A 184 -4.14 9.60 11.04
C ILE A 184 -5.14 9.82 9.91
N ASP A 185 -6.25 9.10 9.96
CA ASP A 185 -7.37 9.31 9.07
C ASP A 185 -7.83 10.78 9.23
N VAL A 186 -7.65 11.55 8.17
CA VAL A 186 -8.03 12.98 8.17
C VAL A 186 -9.54 13.12 8.27
N ASP A 187 -10.29 12.07 7.91
CA ASP A 187 -11.75 12.06 7.94
C ASP A 187 -12.32 11.94 9.38
N GLU A 188 -11.58 11.36 10.33
CA GLU A 188 -12.00 11.31 11.74
C GLU A 188 -11.87 12.66 12.49
N ALA A 189 -11.21 13.66 11.90
CA ALA A 189 -10.98 14.96 12.53
C ALA A 189 -12.11 15.98 12.28
N VAL A 190 -13.11 15.63 11.49
CA VAL A 190 -14.16 16.54 10.99
C VAL A 190 -15.49 16.44 11.77
N ASP A 191 -15.63 15.45 12.66
CA ASP A 191 -16.93 15.13 13.29
C ASP A 191 -17.33 15.98 14.52
N ASP A 192 -16.58 17.03 14.88
CA ASP A 192 -16.96 17.92 15.99
C ASP A 192 -17.43 19.29 15.45
N GLU A 193 -18.72 19.43 15.21
CA GLU A 193 -19.38 20.66 14.72
C GLU A 193 -19.26 21.88 15.65
N ASP A 194 -18.79 21.72 16.90
CA ASP A 194 -18.70 22.77 17.92
C ASP A 194 -17.30 23.31 18.22
N THR A 195 -16.27 22.91 17.42
CA THR A 195 -14.89 23.34 17.68
C THR A 195 -14.59 24.67 16.98
N ASP A 196 -14.02 25.64 17.73
CA ASP A 196 -13.51 26.91 17.18
C ASP A 196 -12.57 26.64 15.98
N TYR A 197 -12.81 27.32 14.86
CA TYR A 197 -12.02 27.21 13.62
C TYR A 197 -10.51 27.30 13.87
N ARG A 198 -10.07 28.05 14.86
CA ARG A 198 -8.66 28.19 15.26
C ARG A 198 -8.13 26.88 15.87
N ASP A 199 -8.90 26.25 16.76
CA ASP A 199 -8.50 24.99 17.40
C ASP A 199 -8.53 23.83 16.38
N MET A 200 -9.46 23.86 15.42
CA MET A 200 -9.51 22.93 14.31
C MET A 200 -8.29 23.09 13.41
N MET A 201 -7.87 24.31 13.09
CA MET A 201 -6.67 24.57 12.30
C MET A 201 -5.39 24.20 13.06
N GLU A 202 -5.31 24.39 14.37
CA GLU A 202 -4.18 23.91 15.18
C GLU A 202 -4.12 22.38 15.22
N LYS A 203 -5.26 21.70 15.38
CA LYS A 203 -5.34 20.24 15.28
C LYS A 203 -4.87 19.76 13.90
N LEU A 204 -5.35 20.35 12.81
CA LEU A 204 -4.93 20.05 11.43
C LEU A 204 -3.43 20.27 11.20
N ILE A 205 -2.86 21.35 11.73
CA ILE A 205 -1.41 21.63 11.62
C ILE A 205 -0.60 20.63 12.43
N ARG A 206 -1.06 20.26 13.63
CA ARG A 206 -0.43 19.20 14.45
C ARG A 206 -0.55 17.83 13.79
N GLN A 207 -1.68 17.52 13.17
CA GLN A 207 -1.89 16.28 12.39
C GLN A 207 -1.01 16.26 11.14
N ARG A 208 -0.87 17.38 10.40
CA ARG A 208 0.05 17.49 9.25
C ARG A 208 1.51 17.25 9.63
N LYS A 209 1.95 17.68 10.83
CA LYS A 209 3.29 17.36 11.34
C LYS A 209 3.47 15.86 11.63
N LYS A 210 2.40 15.17 12.04
CA LYS A 210 2.41 13.71 12.26
C LYS A 210 2.42 12.89 10.97
N LEU A 211 2.01 13.49 9.82
CA LEU A 211 2.08 12.87 8.49
C LEU A 211 3.40 13.17 7.75
N CYS A 212 4.47 13.42 8.48
CA CYS A 212 5.78 13.71 7.88
C CYS A 212 6.25 12.55 6.99
N PRO A 213 6.71 12.80 5.77
CA PRO A 213 7.36 11.78 4.96
C PRO A 213 8.58 11.20 5.68
N VAL A 214 8.72 9.89 5.68
CA VAL A 214 9.84 9.16 6.29
C VAL A 214 10.64 8.36 5.28
N LYS A 215 10.10 8.16 4.06
CA LYS A 215 10.76 7.45 2.97
C LYS A 215 10.21 7.95 1.63
N MET A 216 11.09 8.06 0.63
CA MET A 216 10.72 8.23 -0.79
C MET A 216 11.40 7.15 -1.62
N GLU A 217 10.66 6.52 -2.51
CA GLU A 217 11.15 5.59 -3.52
C GLU A 217 10.97 6.19 -4.91
N TYR A 218 11.88 5.90 -5.83
CA TYR A 218 11.76 6.33 -7.23
C TYR A 218 12.30 5.24 -8.18
N SER A 219 11.72 5.16 -9.39
CA SER A 219 11.94 4.04 -10.32
C SER A 219 12.89 4.32 -11.48
N ARG A 220 13.19 5.58 -11.78
CA ARG A 220 14.06 5.99 -12.89
C ARG A 220 15.02 7.07 -12.41
N VAL A 221 16.20 7.11 -12.99
CA VAL A 221 17.16 8.16 -12.70
C VAL A 221 16.53 9.52 -12.99
N LEU A 222 16.43 10.34 -11.97
CA LEU A 222 15.93 11.71 -12.04
C LEU A 222 17.09 12.70 -12.07
N ASP A 223 16.85 13.85 -12.70
CA ASP A 223 17.75 15.00 -12.58
C ASP A 223 17.92 15.38 -11.10
N GLU A 224 19.16 15.65 -10.67
CA GLU A 224 19.49 15.97 -9.27
C GLU A 224 18.69 17.16 -8.75
N LYS A 225 18.34 18.12 -9.62
CA LYS A 225 17.51 19.27 -9.24
C LYS A 225 16.10 18.86 -8.81
N ILE A 226 15.50 17.85 -9.47
CA ILE A 226 14.19 17.33 -9.03
C ILE A 226 14.33 16.66 -7.68
N ILE A 227 15.33 15.79 -7.53
CA ILE A 227 15.56 15.07 -6.27
C ILE A 227 15.74 16.11 -5.15
N HIS A 228 16.58 17.12 -5.38
CA HIS A 228 16.79 18.19 -4.40
C HIS A 228 15.50 18.96 -4.07
N ASN A 229 14.71 19.32 -5.08
CA ASN A 229 13.44 20.01 -4.88
C ASN A 229 12.44 19.15 -4.12
N LEU A 230 12.29 17.88 -4.50
CA LEU A 230 11.40 16.94 -3.80
C LEU A 230 11.83 16.75 -2.33
N CYS A 231 13.12 16.59 -2.08
CA CYS A 231 13.66 16.50 -0.72
C CYS A 231 13.31 17.73 0.12
N LYS A 232 13.49 18.91 -0.45
CA LYS A 232 13.19 20.18 0.22
C LYS A 232 11.70 20.31 0.52
N GLU A 233 10.83 20.08 -0.47
CA GLU A 233 9.37 20.21 -0.32
C GLU A 233 8.78 19.14 0.63
N LEU A 234 9.39 17.95 0.68
CA LEU A 234 8.98 16.84 1.50
C LEU A 234 9.72 16.75 2.84
N ASN A 235 10.68 17.63 3.08
CA ASN A 235 11.55 17.62 4.26
C ASN A 235 12.22 16.25 4.48
N LEU A 236 12.78 15.69 3.39
CA LEU A 236 13.51 14.42 3.40
C LEU A 236 15.00 14.67 3.21
N ASN A 237 15.84 13.86 3.85
CA ASN A 237 17.27 13.81 3.60
C ASN A 237 17.62 12.69 2.60
N HIS A 238 18.85 12.68 2.09
CA HIS A 238 19.30 11.69 1.10
C HIS A 238 19.30 10.24 1.61
N GLU A 239 19.37 10.04 2.92
CA GLU A 239 19.32 8.69 3.51
C GLU A 239 17.94 8.05 3.43
N GLN A 240 16.90 8.87 3.31
CA GLN A 240 15.49 8.45 3.23
C GLN A 240 15.01 8.19 1.80
N ILE A 241 15.91 8.31 0.80
CA ILE A 241 15.59 8.17 -0.62
C ILE A 241 16.15 6.85 -1.16
N TYR A 242 15.32 6.11 -1.89
CA TYR A 242 15.64 4.79 -2.41
C TYR A 242 15.34 4.68 -3.90
N TYR A 243 16.35 4.33 -4.67
CA TYR A 243 16.17 3.91 -6.05
C TYR A 243 15.73 2.45 -6.07
N SER A 244 14.75 2.11 -6.91
CA SER A 244 14.26 0.75 -7.10
C SER A 244 14.04 0.45 -8.58
N GLU A 245 14.62 -0.62 -9.06
CA GLU A 245 14.44 -1.12 -10.43
C GLU A 245 13.13 -1.90 -10.59
N SER A 246 12.68 -2.54 -9.52
CA SER A 246 11.37 -3.21 -9.50
C SER A 246 10.25 -2.19 -9.26
N PRO A 247 8.98 -2.53 -9.56
CA PRO A 247 7.85 -1.67 -9.24
C PRO A 247 7.85 -1.22 -7.78
N LEU A 248 7.52 0.05 -7.54
CA LEU A 248 7.60 0.69 -6.22
C LEU A 248 6.64 0.08 -5.20
N GLU A 249 5.64 -0.65 -5.67
CA GLU A 249 4.67 -1.36 -4.87
C GLU A 249 4.33 -2.68 -5.57
N LEU A 250 4.28 -3.79 -4.83
CA LEU A 250 4.19 -5.13 -5.39
C LEU A 250 2.80 -5.78 -5.23
N SER A 251 1.77 -5.06 -4.77
CA SER A 251 0.43 -5.66 -4.59
C SER A 251 -0.24 -6.09 -5.91
N PHE A 252 0.23 -5.57 -7.05
CA PHE A 252 -0.26 -6.00 -8.36
C PHE A 252 -0.11 -7.52 -8.57
N VAL A 253 0.83 -8.18 -7.87
CA VAL A 253 1.02 -9.65 -7.95
C VAL A 253 -0.21 -10.43 -7.50
N PHE A 254 -1.06 -9.86 -6.64
CA PHE A 254 -2.34 -10.48 -6.27
C PHE A 254 -3.31 -10.51 -7.45
N GLY A 255 -3.35 -9.42 -8.24
CA GLY A 255 -4.13 -9.41 -9.49
C GLY A 255 -3.58 -10.38 -10.54
N LEU A 256 -2.26 -10.49 -10.63
CA LEU A 256 -1.59 -11.48 -11.50
C LEU A 256 -1.89 -12.91 -11.05
N GLN A 257 -1.84 -13.18 -9.74
CA GLN A 257 -2.20 -14.46 -9.15
C GLN A 257 -3.64 -14.86 -9.50
N ASP A 258 -4.59 -13.92 -9.41
CA ASP A 258 -5.99 -14.17 -9.76
C ASP A 258 -6.17 -14.48 -11.24
N ALA A 259 -5.47 -13.77 -12.12
CA ALA A 259 -5.49 -14.00 -13.57
C ALA A 259 -4.91 -15.37 -13.95
N LEU A 260 -3.92 -15.87 -13.20
CA LEU A 260 -3.23 -17.13 -13.45
C LEU A 260 -3.82 -18.33 -12.69
N ARG A 261 -4.90 -18.15 -11.96
CA ARG A 261 -5.49 -19.17 -11.06
C ARG A 261 -5.75 -20.52 -11.73
N ASN A 262 -5.98 -20.54 -13.03
CA ASN A 262 -6.21 -21.77 -13.81
C ASN A 262 -4.93 -22.54 -14.17
N ASN A 263 -3.74 -21.92 -14.01
CA ASN A 263 -2.47 -22.59 -14.26
C ASN A 263 -2.00 -23.33 -13.00
N LYS A 264 -2.41 -24.60 -12.88
CA LYS A 264 -2.13 -25.43 -11.70
C LYS A 264 -0.64 -25.58 -11.38
N ASN A 265 0.24 -25.44 -12.37
CA ASN A 265 1.70 -25.60 -12.18
C ASN A 265 2.32 -24.43 -11.38
N LEU A 266 1.63 -23.28 -11.27
CA LEU A 266 2.09 -22.10 -10.55
C LEU A 266 1.58 -22.03 -9.11
N PHE A 267 0.76 -23.01 -8.68
CA PHE A 267 0.11 -22.97 -7.37
C PHE A 267 0.36 -24.27 -6.61
N TYR A 268 0.53 -24.14 -5.30
CA TYR A 268 0.45 -25.29 -4.42
C TYR A 268 -0.97 -25.85 -4.39
N GLU A 269 -1.10 -27.16 -4.15
CA GLU A 269 -2.40 -27.77 -3.92
C GLU A 269 -3.11 -27.09 -2.74
N ARG A 270 -4.41 -26.86 -2.92
CA ARG A 270 -5.22 -26.24 -1.88
C ARG A 270 -5.32 -27.16 -0.68
N HIS A 271 -4.83 -26.69 0.47
CA HIS A 271 -5.02 -27.40 1.72
C HIS A 271 -6.51 -27.44 2.09
N ILE A 272 -7.05 -28.64 2.30
CA ILE A 272 -8.42 -28.86 2.77
C ILE A 272 -8.40 -28.88 4.29
N GLN A 273 -8.97 -27.83 4.90
CA GLN A 273 -9.07 -27.74 6.35
C GLN A 273 -10.00 -28.83 6.89
N LYS A 274 -9.60 -29.45 7.99
CA LYS A 274 -10.42 -30.45 8.73
C LYS A 274 -11.01 -29.77 9.95
N ASN A 275 -12.17 -30.29 10.40
CA ASN A 275 -12.69 -29.86 11.69
C ASN A 275 -11.77 -30.35 12.82
N PRO A 276 -11.63 -29.55 13.90
CA PRO A 276 -10.92 -30.01 15.10
C PRO A 276 -11.52 -31.34 15.63
N SER A 277 -10.68 -32.20 16.16
CA SER A 277 -11.09 -33.54 16.64
C SER A 277 -12.14 -33.51 17.75
N TRP A 278 -12.19 -32.43 18.52
CA TRP A 278 -13.16 -32.24 19.59
C TRP A 278 -14.54 -31.76 19.09
N TYR A 279 -14.63 -31.26 17.87
CA TYR A 279 -15.86 -30.67 17.34
C TYR A 279 -16.84 -31.78 16.90
N VAL A 280 -17.97 -31.82 17.55
CA VAL A 280 -19.07 -32.72 17.20
C VAL A 280 -20.17 -31.92 16.47
N SER A 281 -20.33 -32.21 15.19
CA SER A 281 -21.38 -31.59 14.38
C SER A 281 -22.76 -31.90 14.91
N GLY A 282 -23.66 -30.91 14.95
CA GLY A 282 -25.03 -31.05 15.46
C GLY A 282 -25.19 -30.84 16.97
N LYS A 283 -24.09 -30.73 17.73
CA LYS A 283 -24.13 -30.24 19.12
C LYS A 283 -23.79 -28.75 19.19
N PRO A 284 -24.45 -27.99 20.09
CA PRO A 284 -24.06 -26.60 20.32
C PRO A 284 -22.60 -26.48 20.69
N VAL A 285 -21.87 -25.51 20.06
CA VAL A 285 -20.42 -25.36 20.29
C VAL A 285 -20.16 -24.79 21.66
N ILE A 286 -21.03 -23.90 22.15
CA ILE A 286 -20.93 -23.34 23.51
C ILE A 286 -20.89 -24.45 24.53
N SER A 287 -21.81 -25.43 24.45
CA SER A 287 -21.83 -26.58 25.37
C SER A 287 -20.55 -27.41 25.31
N GLN A 288 -19.97 -27.60 24.12
CA GLN A 288 -18.71 -28.31 23.95
C GLN A 288 -17.52 -27.58 24.57
N VAL A 289 -17.53 -26.23 24.54
CA VAL A 289 -16.50 -25.40 25.17
C VAL A 289 -16.65 -25.32 26.68
N GLU A 290 -17.89 -25.39 27.21
CA GLU A 290 -18.13 -25.46 28.65
C GLU A 290 -17.62 -26.79 29.28
N GLU A 291 -17.58 -27.88 28.50
CA GLU A 291 -17.07 -29.17 28.99
C GLU A 291 -15.56 -29.18 29.21
N ALA A 292 -14.76 -28.49 28.38
CA ALA A 292 -13.30 -28.44 28.48
C ALA A 292 -12.72 -27.35 27.60
N ASP A 293 -11.47 -26.94 27.92
CA ASP A 293 -10.66 -26.06 27.07
C ASP A 293 -10.51 -26.68 25.66
N ARG A 294 -10.75 -25.87 24.62
CA ARG A 294 -10.70 -26.30 23.22
C ARG A 294 -9.61 -25.52 22.48
N PHE A 295 -8.89 -26.26 21.65
CA PHE A 295 -7.80 -25.71 20.84
C PHE A 295 -8.12 -25.89 19.35
N ILE A 296 -7.81 -24.88 18.52
CA ILE A 296 -7.94 -24.93 17.06
C ILE A 296 -6.60 -24.53 16.45
N SER A 297 -6.04 -25.39 15.59
CA SER A 297 -4.73 -25.17 14.95
C SER A 297 -4.90 -24.55 13.55
N TYR A 298 -4.73 -23.25 13.44
CA TYR A 298 -4.74 -22.57 12.14
C TYR A 298 -3.39 -22.65 11.45
N PRO A 299 -3.39 -22.73 10.10
CA PRO A 299 -4.51 -22.76 9.14
C PRO A 299 -5.00 -24.18 8.82
N TYR A 300 -4.61 -25.20 9.58
CA TYR A 300 -4.84 -26.61 9.29
C TYR A 300 -6.25 -27.08 9.67
N GLU A 301 -6.80 -26.50 10.71
CA GLU A 301 -8.16 -26.78 11.16
C GLU A 301 -9.11 -25.63 10.79
N SER A 302 -10.39 -25.98 10.69
CA SER A 302 -11.44 -25.06 10.23
C SER A 302 -11.84 -24.05 11.30
N MET A 303 -12.06 -22.79 10.88
CA MET A 303 -12.66 -21.72 11.71
C MET A 303 -14.17 -21.93 11.95
N GLN A 304 -14.81 -22.85 11.26
CA GLN A 304 -16.26 -23.00 11.33
C GLN A 304 -16.80 -23.24 12.75
N PRO A 305 -16.16 -24.03 13.62
CA PRO A 305 -16.62 -24.16 15.01
C PRO A 305 -16.60 -22.81 15.76
N PHE A 306 -15.61 -21.97 15.54
CA PHE A 306 -15.53 -20.66 16.18
C PHE A 306 -16.61 -19.70 15.65
N ILE A 307 -16.81 -19.66 14.33
CA ILE A 307 -17.87 -18.84 13.71
C ILE A 307 -19.25 -19.28 14.22
N ARG A 308 -19.47 -20.60 14.29
CA ARG A 308 -20.73 -21.15 14.81
C ARG A 308 -20.95 -20.81 16.29
N MET A 309 -19.89 -20.85 17.11
CA MET A 309 -19.97 -20.40 18.52
C MET A 309 -20.42 -18.96 18.63
N LEU A 310 -19.91 -18.05 17.76
CA LEU A 310 -20.34 -16.65 17.75
C LEU A 310 -21.82 -16.50 17.34
N GLN A 311 -22.26 -17.28 16.35
CA GLN A 311 -23.68 -17.30 15.93
C GLN A 311 -24.58 -17.79 17.06
N GLU A 312 -24.22 -18.93 17.68
CA GLU A 312 -24.95 -19.46 18.85
C GLU A 312 -24.98 -18.43 20.00
N ALA A 313 -23.86 -17.77 20.28
CA ALA A 313 -23.79 -16.70 21.30
C ALA A 313 -24.69 -15.50 20.97
N GLY A 314 -24.85 -15.17 19.70
CA GLY A 314 -25.76 -14.12 19.25
C GLY A 314 -27.25 -14.45 19.46
N GLU A 315 -27.60 -15.72 19.43
CA GLU A 315 -28.97 -16.23 19.56
C GLU A 315 -29.33 -16.66 20.99
N ASP A 316 -28.36 -17.10 21.81
CA ASP A 316 -28.59 -17.62 23.16
C ASP A 316 -28.97 -16.50 24.13
N GLU A 317 -30.17 -16.56 24.72
CA GLU A 317 -30.67 -15.59 25.71
C GLU A 317 -29.78 -15.45 26.96
N LYS A 318 -28.99 -16.49 27.29
CA LYS A 318 -28.07 -16.49 28.43
C LYS A 318 -26.80 -15.66 28.18
N VAL A 319 -26.45 -15.42 26.92
CA VAL A 319 -25.31 -14.60 26.56
C VAL A 319 -25.71 -13.13 26.59
N VAL A 320 -25.09 -12.36 27.46
CA VAL A 320 -25.36 -10.95 27.67
C VAL A 320 -24.44 -10.07 26.82
N SER A 321 -23.15 -10.43 26.73
CA SER A 321 -22.16 -9.65 26.00
C SER A 321 -21.13 -10.52 25.29
N ILE A 322 -20.62 -10.00 24.17
CA ILE A 322 -19.49 -10.56 23.39
C ILE A 322 -18.38 -9.50 23.34
N LYS A 323 -17.21 -9.84 23.85
CA LYS A 323 -16.03 -8.95 23.83
C LYS A 323 -14.92 -9.58 23.02
N MET A 324 -14.45 -8.88 21.97
CA MET A 324 -13.46 -9.43 21.05
C MET A 324 -12.46 -8.37 20.56
N THR A 325 -11.18 -8.68 20.66
CA THR A 325 -10.15 -7.87 20.04
C THR A 325 -9.86 -8.37 18.63
N LEU A 326 -10.12 -7.53 17.63
CA LEU A 326 -9.85 -7.82 16.23
C LEU A 326 -8.58 -7.11 15.80
N TYR A 327 -7.58 -7.85 15.31
CA TYR A 327 -6.33 -7.28 14.78
C TYR A 327 -6.39 -7.10 13.27
N ARG A 328 -6.72 -8.17 12.55
CA ARG A 328 -6.95 -8.16 11.09
C ARG A 328 -8.11 -9.06 10.74
N VAL A 329 -9.03 -8.56 9.96
CA VAL A 329 -10.19 -9.31 9.47
C VAL A 329 -10.17 -9.35 7.95
N ALA A 330 -10.68 -10.44 7.37
CA ALA A 330 -10.86 -10.55 5.93
C ALA A 330 -11.96 -9.58 5.45
N LYS A 331 -11.87 -9.17 4.20
CA LYS A 331 -12.99 -8.47 3.54
C LYS A 331 -14.19 -9.43 3.51
N ASN A 332 -15.35 -8.97 3.92
CA ASN A 332 -16.57 -9.80 4.11
C ASN A 332 -16.36 -10.93 5.13
N SER A 333 -15.87 -10.58 6.31
CA SER A 333 -15.57 -11.51 7.38
C SER A 333 -16.84 -12.04 8.04
N GLN A 334 -17.04 -13.36 8.04
CA GLN A 334 -18.14 -14.02 8.75
C GLN A 334 -18.12 -13.77 10.26
N ILE A 335 -16.94 -13.49 10.84
CA ILE A 335 -16.81 -13.10 12.25
C ILE A 335 -17.51 -11.76 12.47
N VAL A 336 -17.21 -10.76 11.62
CA VAL A 336 -17.83 -9.43 11.72
C VAL A 336 -19.34 -9.51 11.49
N GLU A 337 -19.78 -10.28 10.50
CA GLU A 337 -21.22 -10.51 10.24
C GLU A 337 -21.92 -11.14 11.46
N SER A 338 -21.29 -12.15 12.10
CA SER A 338 -21.84 -12.77 13.31
C SER A 338 -21.90 -11.80 14.48
N LEU A 339 -20.91 -10.91 14.65
CA LEU A 339 -20.91 -9.89 15.69
C LEU A 339 -22.01 -8.82 15.46
N ILE A 340 -22.19 -8.40 14.21
CA ILE A 340 -23.27 -7.48 13.84
C ILE A 340 -24.64 -8.10 14.16
N SER A 341 -24.86 -9.35 13.74
CA SER A 341 -26.11 -10.06 14.03
C SER A 341 -26.36 -10.23 15.54
N ALA A 342 -25.30 -10.47 16.32
CA ALA A 342 -25.42 -10.52 17.77
C ALA A 342 -25.84 -9.17 18.38
N ALA A 343 -25.29 -8.06 17.89
CA ALA A 343 -25.68 -6.71 18.32
C ALA A 343 -27.12 -6.39 17.94
N GLU A 344 -27.56 -6.76 16.74
CA GLU A 344 -28.94 -6.61 16.28
C GLU A 344 -29.92 -7.44 17.13
N ASN A 345 -29.49 -8.59 17.65
CA ASN A 345 -30.24 -9.42 18.60
C ASN A 345 -30.20 -8.88 20.07
N GLY A 346 -29.65 -7.67 20.27
CA GLY A 346 -29.67 -6.99 21.57
C GLY A 346 -28.53 -7.41 22.51
N LYS A 347 -27.45 -8.06 22.01
CA LYS A 347 -26.26 -8.36 22.81
C LYS A 347 -25.36 -7.12 22.89
N GLU A 348 -24.67 -6.96 24.03
CA GLU A 348 -23.59 -5.97 24.14
C GLU A 348 -22.37 -6.52 23.38
N VAL A 349 -21.98 -5.88 22.27
CA VAL A 349 -20.81 -6.29 21.49
C VAL A 349 -19.72 -5.22 21.54
N VAL A 350 -18.51 -5.57 22.02
CA VAL A 350 -17.38 -4.66 22.23
C VAL A 350 -16.12 -5.23 21.55
#